data_ae4f156140fb0e7501913f67b96e01a8
#
_entry.id   ae4f156140fb0e7501913f67b96e01a8
#
_cell.length_a   1.000
_cell.length_b   1.000
_cell.length_c   1.000
_cell.angle_alpha   90.00
_cell.angle_beta   90.00
_cell.angle_gamma   90.00
#
_symmetry.space_group_name_H-M   'P 1'
#
loop_
_entity.id
_entity.type
_entity.pdbx_description
1 polymer ?
#
loop_
_entity_poly.entity_id
_entity_poly.type
_entity_poly.pdbx_seq_one_letter_code
_entity_poly.pdbx_strand_id
1 'polypeptide(L)'
;MPIQGTSNFGLTSTQGKYEDLYAFLNSPADLAHSLLDMGITAMKIWPFDFAAEESHGQYISSSNMQKSLEPFEKIRSAVGDKIDIMAELHSLWNKPQAIKICKESEQFKLMWIEDPVFMDHLSSLGDVCKATSAPIAVGETRGGRADYRSLLELNSLAQVIMDISWGGGISEANKVSAMAEIWHIPIAFHDCTGPVTLTASTHLALAKSNCQIQEIVRAFYYGWYESLVTELPNIQKGYIDVPEGNGIGLSLNKKVYDRPDVQIKSSK
;
A
#
# COMPACT_ATOMS: atom_id res chain seq x y z
N MET A 1 -16.85 -5.72 -16.02
CA MET A 1 -17.28 -4.30 -15.99
C MET A 1 -16.00 -3.49 -15.94
N PRO A 2 -15.80 -2.46 -16.77
CA PRO A 2 -14.70 -1.55 -16.55
C PRO A 2 -14.89 -0.94 -15.16
N ILE A 3 -13.82 -0.90 -14.38
CA ILE A 3 -13.79 -0.13 -13.14
C ILE A 3 -14.00 1.32 -13.59
N GLN A 4 -15.25 1.80 -13.54
CA GLN A 4 -15.54 3.20 -13.82
C GLN A 4 -14.84 4.00 -12.74
N GLY A 5 -13.75 4.66 -13.09
CA GLY A 5 -13.14 5.62 -12.21
C GLY A 5 -11.64 5.83 -12.33
N THR A 6 -10.90 4.92 -12.94
CA THR A 6 -9.45 5.09 -13.01
C THR A 6 -9.02 6.07 -14.11
N SER A 7 -9.72 6.17 -15.22
CA SER A 7 -9.50 7.23 -16.23
C SER A 7 -9.81 8.64 -15.71
N ASN A 8 -10.53 8.72 -14.60
CA ASN A 8 -10.85 9.95 -13.89
C ASN A 8 -10.43 9.84 -12.42
N PHE A 9 -9.17 9.56 -12.15
CA PHE A 9 -8.62 9.72 -10.79
C PHE A 9 -8.73 11.17 -10.26
N GLY A 10 -9.72 11.92 -10.70
CA GLY A 10 -9.96 13.30 -10.25
C GLY A 10 -8.79 14.26 -10.44
N LEU A 11 -7.80 13.86 -11.23
CA LEU A 11 -6.49 14.48 -11.37
C LEU A 11 -6.50 15.77 -12.19
N THR A 12 -7.65 16.35 -12.38
CA THR A 12 -7.79 17.62 -13.07
C THR A 12 -7.50 18.83 -12.19
N SER A 13 -7.31 18.64 -10.88
CA SER A 13 -6.95 19.75 -9.99
C SER A 13 -6.15 19.29 -8.80
N THR A 14 -5.02 19.88 -8.56
CA THR A 14 -4.24 19.86 -7.32
C THR A 14 -4.99 20.61 -6.23
N GLN A 15 -6.10 20.07 -5.73
CA GLN A 15 -6.90 20.74 -4.68
C GLN A 15 -6.40 20.46 -3.27
N GLY A 16 -5.52 19.46 -3.10
CA GLY A 16 -4.96 19.08 -1.81
C GLY A 16 -3.52 19.52 -1.63
N LYS A 17 -3.09 19.60 -0.38
CA LYS A 17 -1.71 19.93 -0.02
C LYS A 17 -0.71 18.85 -0.52
N TYR A 18 -1.16 17.60 -0.61
CA TYR A 18 -0.37 16.44 -0.98
C TYR A 18 -1.15 15.56 -1.97
N GLU A 19 -1.09 15.91 -3.26
CA GLU A 19 -1.69 15.11 -4.33
C GLU A 19 -0.66 14.13 -4.89
N ASP A 20 -0.31 13.14 -4.08
CA ASP A 20 0.81 12.24 -4.36
C ASP A 20 0.60 11.36 -5.60
N LEU A 21 -0.66 10.97 -5.90
CA LEU A 21 -0.98 10.26 -7.13
C LEU A 21 -0.67 11.09 -8.37
N TYR A 22 -1.09 12.35 -8.40
CA TYR A 22 -0.73 13.26 -9.49
C TYR A 22 0.79 13.43 -9.57
N ALA A 23 1.43 13.60 -8.41
CA ALA A 23 2.86 13.88 -8.33
C ALA A 23 3.72 12.71 -8.83
N PHE A 24 3.43 11.45 -8.48
CA PHE A 24 4.27 10.35 -8.96
C PHE A 24 4.14 10.11 -10.47
N LEU A 25 3.02 10.50 -11.08
CA LEU A 25 2.83 10.41 -12.54
C LEU A 25 3.47 11.57 -13.31
N ASN A 26 3.51 12.78 -12.72
CA ASN A 26 3.88 13.99 -13.44
C ASN A 26 5.20 14.64 -12.96
N SER A 27 5.52 14.54 -11.67
CA SER A 27 6.72 15.11 -11.04
C SER A 27 7.29 14.20 -9.95
N PRO A 28 7.64 12.92 -10.27
CA PRO A 28 8.04 11.94 -9.27
C PRO A 28 9.32 12.32 -8.51
N ALA A 29 10.23 13.07 -9.15
CA ALA A 29 11.42 13.59 -8.49
C ALA A 29 11.07 14.60 -7.37
N ASP A 30 10.15 15.53 -7.64
CA ASP A 30 9.71 16.51 -6.65
C ASP A 30 8.96 15.84 -5.50
N LEU A 31 8.17 14.80 -5.80
CA LEU A 31 7.51 13.99 -4.78
C LEU A 31 8.54 13.33 -3.87
N ALA A 32 9.57 12.72 -4.42
CA ALA A 32 10.63 12.08 -3.63
C ALA A 32 11.35 13.10 -2.72
N HIS A 33 11.68 14.27 -3.22
CA HIS A 33 12.25 15.37 -2.41
C HIS A 33 11.29 15.80 -1.30
N SER A 34 10.01 16.01 -1.61
CA SER A 34 8.98 16.39 -0.62
C SER A 34 8.82 15.36 0.51
N LEU A 35 8.93 14.06 0.20
CA LEU A 35 8.91 13.00 1.22
C LEU A 35 10.17 13.02 2.09
N LEU A 36 11.34 13.13 1.48
CA LEU A 36 12.62 13.22 2.19
C LEU A 36 12.69 14.45 3.11
N ASP A 37 12.15 15.60 2.70
CA ASP A 37 12.07 16.81 3.53
C ASP A 37 11.21 16.60 4.79
N MET A 38 10.25 15.66 4.73
CA MET A 38 9.46 15.23 5.89
C MET A 38 10.13 14.11 6.70
N GLY A 39 11.30 13.64 6.25
CA GLY A 39 12.01 12.50 6.84
C GLY A 39 11.45 11.13 6.43
N ILE A 40 10.53 11.08 5.48
CA ILE A 40 9.95 9.84 4.95
C ILE A 40 10.92 9.26 3.92
N THR A 41 11.41 8.05 4.18
CA THR A 41 12.46 7.39 3.40
C THR A 41 11.96 6.20 2.58
N ALA A 42 10.66 6.02 2.48
CA ALA A 42 10.06 4.96 1.66
C ALA A 42 8.79 5.47 0.97
N MET A 43 8.56 5.06 -0.27
CA MET A 43 7.37 5.44 -1.04
C MET A 43 6.88 4.28 -1.92
N LYS A 44 5.55 4.12 -2.00
CA LYS A 44 4.89 3.16 -2.88
C LYS A 44 4.17 3.91 -4.00
N ILE A 45 4.37 3.49 -5.25
CA ILE A 45 3.75 4.07 -6.45
C ILE A 45 3.21 2.96 -7.37
N TRP A 46 2.18 3.28 -8.17
CA TRP A 46 1.49 2.32 -9.04
C TRP A 46 1.38 2.79 -10.51
N PRO A 47 2.51 3.05 -11.17
CA PRO A 47 2.50 3.62 -12.52
C PRO A 47 2.10 2.65 -13.63
N PHE A 48 1.86 1.38 -13.31
CA PHE A 48 1.44 0.35 -14.27
C PHE A 48 -0.09 0.28 -14.47
N ASP A 49 -0.87 0.88 -13.59
CA ASP A 49 -2.33 0.71 -13.56
C ASP A 49 -3.03 1.21 -14.83
N PHE A 50 -2.59 2.33 -15.40
CA PHE A 50 -3.16 2.83 -16.65
C PHE A 50 -3.03 1.82 -17.81
N ALA A 51 -1.91 1.10 -17.88
CA ALA A 51 -1.68 0.09 -18.91
C ALA A 51 -2.49 -1.19 -18.64
N ALA A 52 -2.69 -1.53 -17.36
CA ALA A 52 -3.58 -2.61 -16.96
C ALA A 52 -5.03 -2.27 -17.32
N GLU A 53 -5.48 -1.04 -17.11
CA GLU A 53 -6.81 -0.58 -17.46
C GLU A 53 -7.07 -0.67 -18.97
N GLU A 54 -6.14 -0.20 -19.80
CA GLU A 54 -6.23 -0.26 -21.26
C GLU A 54 -6.37 -1.69 -21.81
N SER A 55 -5.70 -2.66 -21.19
CA SER A 55 -5.60 -4.03 -21.67
C SER A 55 -6.36 -5.05 -20.83
N HIS A 56 -7.07 -4.62 -19.78
CA HIS A 56 -7.63 -5.50 -18.74
C HIS A 56 -6.57 -6.46 -18.14
N GLY A 57 -5.33 -5.96 -18.01
CA GLY A 57 -4.19 -6.71 -17.48
C GLY A 57 -3.67 -7.82 -18.39
N GLN A 58 -4.16 -7.91 -19.64
CA GLN A 58 -3.82 -9.01 -20.53
C GLN A 58 -2.51 -8.77 -21.31
N TYR A 59 -2.13 -7.52 -21.52
CA TYR A 59 -0.95 -7.17 -22.30
C TYR A 59 -0.40 -5.81 -21.93
N ILE A 60 0.93 -5.72 -21.80
CA ILE A 60 1.65 -4.45 -21.71
C ILE A 60 2.55 -4.27 -22.93
N SER A 61 2.31 -3.21 -23.70
CA SER A 61 3.15 -2.83 -24.86
C SER A 61 4.52 -2.36 -24.39
N SER A 62 5.52 -2.37 -25.28
CA SER A 62 6.86 -1.82 -24.96
C SER A 62 6.79 -0.33 -24.62
N SER A 63 5.92 0.42 -25.30
CA SER A 63 5.70 1.85 -25.01
C SER A 63 5.10 2.07 -23.63
N ASN A 64 4.05 1.30 -23.25
CA ASN A 64 3.44 1.40 -21.92
C ASN A 64 4.40 0.94 -20.82
N MET A 65 5.20 -0.10 -21.08
CA MET A 65 6.24 -0.53 -20.16
C MET A 65 7.23 0.62 -19.89
N GLN A 66 7.78 1.21 -20.93
CA GLN A 66 8.72 2.33 -20.79
C GLN A 66 8.09 3.49 -20.01
N LYS A 67 6.86 3.88 -20.37
CA LYS A 67 6.13 4.95 -19.69
C LYS A 67 5.90 4.64 -18.20
N SER A 68 5.60 3.38 -17.86
CA SER A 68 5.38 2.95 -16.47
C SER A 68 6.69 2.89 -15.66
N LEU A 69 7.82 2.63 -16.31
CA LEU A 69 9.14 2.60 -15.65
C LEU A 69 9.73 3.99 -15.44
N GLU A 70 9.33 4.97 -16.24
CA GLU A 70 9.87 6.34 -16.20
C GLU A 70 9.82 7.01 -14.81
N PRO A 71 8.75 6.88 -14.00
CA PRO A 71 8.73 7.42 -12.63
C PRO A 71 9.84 6.88 -11.74
N PHE A 72 10.12 5.58 -11.80
CA PHE A 72 11.22 4.95 -11.03
C PHE A 72 12.57 5.50 -11.45
N GLU A 73 12.80 5.63 -12.76
CA GLU A 73 14.04 6.19 -13.31
C GLU A 73 14.25 7.64 -12.84
N LYS A 74 13.21 8.47 -12.90
CA LYS A 74 13.25 9.87 -12.45
C LYS A 74 13.54 9.98 -10.96
N ILE A 75 12.93 9.14 -10.12
CA ILE A 75 13.18 9.13 -8.68
C ILE A 75 14.63 8.71 -8.42
N ARG A 76 15.09 7.60 -8.99
CA ARG A 76 16.47 7.12 -8.81
C ARG A 76 17.50 8.13 -9.29
N SER A 77 17.24 8.82 -10.40
CA SER A 77 18.12 9.87 -10.93
C SER A 77 18.19 11.09 -10.02
N ALA A 78 17.07 11.47 -9.37
CA ALA A 78 16.99 12.64 -8.52
C ALA A 78 17.59 12.44 -7.12
N VAL A 79 17.30 11.31 -6.48
CA VAL A 79 17.60 11.08 -5.06
C VAL A 79 18.46 9.84 -4.80
N GLY A 80 18.72 9.02 -5.81
CA GLY A 80 19.49 7.77 -5.68
C GLY A 80 18.81 6.78 -4.73
N ASP A 81 19.59 6.21 -3.82
CA ASP A 81 19.14 5.23 -2.83
C ASP A 81 18.73 5.88 -1.48
N LYS A 82 18.47 7.20 -1.45
CA LYS A 82 18.02 7.89 -0.22
C LYS A 82 16.57 7.58 0.14
N ILE A 83 15.78 7.06 -0.80
CA ILE A 83 14.41 6.64 -0.60
C ILE A 83 14.22 5.20 -1.12
N ASP A 84 13.62 4.35 -0.32
CA ASP A 84 13.20 3.04 -0.76
C ASP A 84 11.93 3.18 -1.61
N ILE A 85 11.86 2.44 -2.72
CA ILE A 85 10.72 2.52 -3.63
C ILE A 85 10.04 1.15 -3.67
N MET A 86 8.72 1.16 -3.56
CA MET A 86 7.87 0.00 -3.78
C MET A 86 7.00 0.24 -5.02
N ALA A 87 6.71 -0.82 -5.75
CA ALA A 87 5.77 -0.80 -6.86
C ALA A 87 4.51 -1.59 -6.49
N GLU A 88 3.36 -0.97 -6.63
CA GLU A 88 2.06 -1.63 -6.48
C GLU A 88 1.52 -2.03 -7.85
N LEU A 89 0.96 -3.25 -7.97
CA LEU A 89 0.33 -3.76 -9.18
C LEU A 89 -1.15 -4.10 -9.00
N HIS A 90 -1.70 -3.92 -7.79
CA HIS A 90 -3.12 -4.09 -7.43
C HIS A 90 -3.77 -5.39 -7.93
N SER A 91 -2.99 -6.46 -8.11
CA SER A 91 -3.47 -7.74 -8.68
C SER A 91 -4.10 -7.62 -10.09
N LEU A 92 -3.79 -6.56 -10.84
CA LEU A 92 -4.45 -6.26 -12.12
C LEU A 92 -3.92 -7.09 -13.29
N TRP A 93 -2.78 -7.75 -13.15
CA TRP A 93 -2.08 -8.39 -14.27
C TRP A 93 -2.25 -9.90 -14.32
N ASN A 94 -2.31 -10.44 -15.54
CA ASN A 94 -2.14 -11.88 -15.71
C ASN A 94 -0.68 -12.29 -15.44
N LYS A 95 -0.47 -13.57 -15.13
CA LYS A 95 0.85 -14.10 -14.75
C LYS A 95 1.98 -13.78 -15.74
N PRO A 96 1.84 -13.96 -17.07
CA PRO A 96 2.91 -13.62 -18.02
C PRO A 96 3.30 -12.14 -18.01
N GLN A 97 2.33 -11.23 -17.90
CA GLN A 97 2.62 -9.81 -17.86
C GLN A 97 3.19 -9.38 -16.51
N ALA A 98 2.69 -9.92 -15.40
CA ALA A 98 3.26 -9.68 -14.07
C ALA A 98 4.75 -10.09 -14.02
N ILE A 99 5.10 -11.28 -14.54
CA ILE A 99 6.51 -11.72 -14.62
C ILE A 99 7.35 -10.74 -15.46
N LYS A 100 6.81 -10.29 -16.61
CA LYS A 100 7.51 -9.31 -17.45
C LYS A 100 7.75 -8.00 -16.72
N ILE A 101 6.72 -7.45 -16.05
CA ILE A 101 6.80 -6.21 -15.28
C ILE A 101 7.83 -6.36 -14.14
N CYS A 102 7.75 -7.44 -13.36
CA CYS A 102 8.68 -7.69 -12.28
C CYS A 102 10.14 -7.70 -12.75
N LYS A 103 10.43 -8.40 -13.85
CA LYS A 103 11.78 -8.46 -14.42
C LYS A 103 12.29 -7.11 -14.92
N GLU A 104 11.47 -6.36 -15.63
CA GLU A 104 11.86 -5.02 -16.11
C GLU A 104 12.07 -4.03 -14.97
N SER A 105 11.41 -4.25 -13.81
CA SER A 105 11.55 -3.42 -12.63
C SER A 105 12.78 -3.74 -11.77
N GLU A 106 13.43 -4.90 -11.95
CA GLU A 106 14.61 -5.31 -11.15
C GLU A 106 15.75 -4.29 -11.16
N GLN A 107 15.94 -3.58 -12.28
CA GLN A 107 16.98 -2.58 -12.44
C GLN A 107 16.89 -1.42 -11.44
N PHE A 108 15.71 -1.16 -10.88
CA PHE A 108 15.47 -0.06 -9.93
C PHE A 108 15.71 -0.45 -8.47
N LYS A 109 16.04 -1.72 -8.17
CA LYS A 109 16.26 -2.22 -6.82
C LYS A 109 15.13 -1.83 -5.88
N LEU A 110 13.91 -2.20 -6.26
CA LEU A 110 12.72 -1.92 -5.46
C LEU A 110 12.77 -2.67 -4.14
N MET A 111 12.25 -2.05 -3.08
CA MET A 111 12.11 -2.68 -1.76
C MET A 111 11.17 -3.89 -1.85
N TRP A 112 10.05 -3.75 -2.60
CA TRP A 112 9.22 -4.87 -3.06
C TRP A 112 8.35 -4.47 -4.25
N ILE A 113 7.78 -5.48 -4.90
CA ILE A 113 6.67 -5.37 -5.85
C ILE A 113 5.47 -6.02 -5.18
N GLU A 114 4.39 -5.25 -5.03
CA GLU A 114 3.19 -5.64 -4.31
C GLU A 114 2.11 -6.15 -5.26
N ASP A 115 1.39 -7.18 -4.81
CA ASP A 115 0.22 -7.78 -5.44
C ASP A 115 0.34 -7.94 -6.97
N PRO A 116 1.38 -8.66 -7.48
CA PRO A 116 1.64 -8.74 -8.91
C PRO A 116 0.56 -9.47 -9.70
N VAL A 117 -0.18 -10.37 -9.07
CA VAL A 117 -1.26 -11.17 -9.66
C VAL A 117 -2.36 -11.41 -8.65
N PHE A 118 -3.56 -11.77 -9.11
CA PHE A 118 -4.62 -12.26 -8.23
C PHE A 118 -4.16 -13.44 -7.38
N MET A 119 -4.43 -13.38 -6.10
CA MET A 119 -4.02 -14.40 -5.13
C MET A 119 -5.01 -15.56 -4.98
N ASP A 120 -6.03 -15.66 -5.80
CA ASP A 120 -6.98 -16.78 -5.84
C ASP A 120 -6.34 -18.08 -6.32
N HIS A 121 -5.21 -17.99 -7.04
CA HIS A 121 -4.43 -19.12 -7.52
C HIS A 121 -2.96 -19.03 -7.07
N LEU A 122 -2.70 -19.53 -5.87
CA LEU A 122 -1.40 -19.37 -5.19
C LEU A 122 -0.20 -19.93 -5.96
N SER A 123 -0.40 -20.99 -6.77
CA SER A 123 0.71 -21.50 -7.59
C SER A 123 1.15 -20.51 -8.68
N SER A 124 0.23 -19.69 -9.20
CA SER A 124 0.58 -18.60 -10.13
C SER A 124 1.41 -17.53 -9.45
N LEU A 125 1.07 -17.15 -8.21
CA LEU A 125 1.90 -16.25 -7.41
C LEU A 125 3.28 -16.86 -7.13
N GLY A 126 3.34 -18.13 -6.75
CA GLY A 126 4.61 -18.85 -6.56
C GLY A 126 5.49 -18.89 -7.82
N ASP A 127 4.89 -18.99 -9.01
CA ASP A 127 5.61 -18.91 -10.29
C ASP A 127 6.18 -17.50 -10.52
N VAL A 128 5.43 -16.43 -10.19
CA VAL A 128 5.92 -15.04 -10.27
C VAL A 128 7.10 -14.86 -9.34
N CYS A 129 6.97 -15.25 -8.07
CA CYS A 129 8.07 -15.14 -7.10
C CYS A 129 9.37 -15.83 -7.56
N LYS A 130 9.25 -16.99 -8.21
CA LYS A 130 10.41 -17.74 -8.74
C LYS A 130 11.00 -17.15 -10.01
N ALA A 131 10.23 -16.37 -10.76
CA ALA A 131 10.63 -15.84 -12.06
C ALA A 131 11.39 -14.52 -11.97
N THR A 132 11.42 -13.86 -10.81
CA THR A 132 12.07 -12.58 -10.59
C THR A 132 12.99 -12.61 -9.37
N SER A 133 14.01 -11.76 -9.36
CA SER A 133 14.84 -11.48 -8.19
C SER A 133 14.28 -10.34 -7.34
N ALA A 134 13.27 -9.61 -7.83
CA ALA A 134 12.62 -8.56 -7.06
C ALA A 134 11.85 -9.17 -5.86
N PRO A 135 11.96 -8.58 -4.65
CA PRO A 135 11.18 -9.01 -3.51
C PRO A 135 9.67 -8.86 -3.79
N ILE A 136 8.87 -9.87 -3.47
CA ILE A 136 7.41 -9.84 -3.69
C ILE A 136 6.69 -9.70 -2.36
N ALA A 137 5.78 -8.73 -2.29
CA ALA A 137 4.88 -8.47 -1.17
C ALA A 137 3.44 -8.74 -1.59
N VAL A 138 2.63 -9.30 -0.68
CA VAL A 138 1.21 -9.57 -0.98
C VAL A 138 0.38 -9.61 0.31
N GLY A 139 -0.92 -9.40 0.16
CA GLY A 139 -1.85 -9.81 1.20
C GLY A 139 -2.88 -8.78 1.62
N GLU A 140 -2.82 -7.53 1.20
CA GLU A 140 -3.76 -6.48 1.66
C GLU A 140 -5.24 -6.88 1.50
N THR A 141 -5.56 -7.58 0.42
CA THR A 141 -6.92 -8.03 0.10
C THR A 141 -7.29 -9.38 0.72
N ARG A 142 -6.44 -9.96 1.58
CA ARG A 142 -6.68 -11.25 2.22
C ARG A 142 -7.33 -11.13 3.59
N GLY A 143 -8.11 -12.13 3.97
CA GLY A 143 -8.84 -12.17 5.23
C GLY A 143 -8.60 -13.42 6.07
N GLY A 144 -8.20 -13.19 7.34
CA GLY A 144 -8.06 -14.26 8.30
C GLY A 144 -6.82 -15.14 8.15
N ARG A 145 -6.48 -15.81 9.23
CA ARG A 145 -5.27 -16.64 9.37
C ARG A 145 -5.11 -17.73 8.34
N ALA A 146 -6.22 -18.33 7.86
CA ALA A 146 -6.16 -19.43 6.92
C ALA A 146 -5.58 -19.00 5.58
N ASP A 147 -5.99 -17.82 5.09
CA ASP A 147 -5.48 -17.25 3.84
C ASP A 147 -4.01 -16.91 3.97
N TYR A 148 -3.63 -16.19 5.04
CA TYR A 148 -2.22 -15.83 5.28
C TYR A 148 -1.32 -17.05 5.51
N ARG A 149 -1.81 -18.10 6.16
CA ARG A 149 -1.08 -19.35 6.26
C ARG A 149 -0.73 -19.91 4.88
N SER A 150 -1.71 -19.94 3.98
CA SER A 150 -1.51 -20.46 2.62
C SER A 150 -0.51 -19.62 1.82
N LEU A 151 -0.48 -18.29 2.04
CA LEU A 151 0.53 -17.41 1.45
C LEU A 151 1.93 -17.71 2.00
N LEU A 152 2.07 -17.86 3.32
CA LEU A 152 3.35 -18.14 3.97
C LEU A 152 3.90 -19.53 3.56
N GLU A 153 3.03 -20.52 3.38
CA GLU A 153 3.41 -21.86 2.91
C GLU A 153 4.00 -21.89 1.49
N LEU A 154 3.84 -20.80 0.68
CA LEU A 154 4.57 -20.64 -0.58
C LEU A 154 6.09 -20.56 -0.38
N ASN A 155 6.53 -20.10 0.80
CA ASN A 155 7.93 -19.97 1.18
C ASN A 155 8.79 -19.18 0.15
N SER A 156 8.20 -18.16 -0.45
CA SER A 156 8.82 -17.36 -1.52
C SER A 156 8.47 -15.87 -1.45
N LEU A 157 7.72 -15.45 -0.43
CA LEU A 157 7.38 -14.05 -0.20
C LEU A 157 8.50 -13.35 0.55
N ALA A 158 8.72 -12.08 0.23
CA ALA A 158 9.63 -11.21 0.96
C ALA A 158 8.92 -10.41 2.05
N GLN A 159 7.62 -10.14 1.87
CA GLN A 159 6.82 -9.28 2.75
C GLN A 159 5.37 -9.76 2.77
N VAL A 160 4.75 -9.71 3.94
CA VAL A 160 3.30 -9.82 4.11
C VAL A 160 2.72 -8.42 4.29
N ILE A 161 1.69 -8.09 3.51
CA ILE A 161 0.92 -6.87 3.67
C ILE A 161 -0.43 -7.22 4.28
N MET A 162 -0.93 -6.41 5.23
CA MET A 162 -2.23 -6.67 5.84
C MET A 162 -2.99 -5.37 6.12
N ASP A 163 -4.21 -5.29 5.59
CA ASP A 163 -5.18 -4.32 6.09
C ASP A 163 -5.98 -4.93 7.25
N ILE A 164 -5.94 -4.31 8.41
CA ILE A 164 -6.60 -4.88 9.59
C ILE A 164 -8.13 -4.82 9.51
N SER A 165 -8.70 -3.91 8.75
CA SER A 165 -10.14 -3.80 8.56
C SER A 165 -10.67 -4.86 7.61
N TRP A 166 -9.91 -5.20 6.58
CA TRP A 166 -10.25 -6.28 5.63
C TRP A 166 -9.83 -7.66 6.15
N GLY A 167 -8.73 -7.69 6.89
CA GLY A 167 -8.08 -8.92 7.34
C GLY A 167 -8.68 -9.58 8.58
N GLY A 168 -9.73 -8.99 9.21
CA GLY A 168 -10.41 -9.57 10.38
C GLY A 168 -10.12 -8.90 11.72
N GLY A 169 -9.59 -7.69 11.71
CA GLY A 169 -9.38 -6.84 12.88
C GLY A 169 -8.08 -7.12 13.63
N ILE A 170 -7.88 -6.36 14.71
CA ILE A 170 -6.64 -6.38 15.53
C ILE A 170 -6.27 -7.79 16.00
N SER A 171 -7.25 -8.59 16.43
CA SER A 171 -6.99 -9.94 16.96
C SER A 171 -6.46 -10.90 15.90
N GLU A 172 -6.99 -10.82 14.67
CA GLU A 172 -6.48 -11.63 13.56
C GLU A 172 -5.11 -11.14 13.10
N ALA A 173 -4.94 -9.81 12.96
CA ALA A 173 -3.67 -9.21 12.56
C ALA A 173 -2.54 -9.56 13.57
N ASN A 174 -2.84 -9.56 14.88
CA ASN A 174 -1.88 -10.00 15.88
C ASN A 174 -1.43 -11.46 15.68
N LYS A 175 -2.35 -12.35 15.30
CA LYS A 175 -2.04 -13.77 15.07
C LYS A 175 -1.31 -13.97 13.72
N VAL A 176 -1.70 -13.23 12.69
CA VAL A 176 -1.02 -13.24 11.38
C VAL A 176 0.43 -12.75 11.53
N SER A 177 0.66 -11.67 12.27
CA SER A 177 2.01 -11.17 12.56
C SER A 177 2.86 -12.22 13.28
N ALA A 178 2.33 -12.85 14.33
CA ALA A 178 3.03 -13.92 15.04
C ALA A 178 3.29 -15.16 14.15
N MET A 179 2.38 -15.45 13.24
CA MET A 179 2.58 -16.52 12.28
C MET A 179 3.68 -16.18 11.26
N ALA A 180 3.67 -14.98 10.68
CA ALA A 180 4.71 -14.52 9.76
C ALA A 180 6.11 -14.52 10.41
N GLU A 181 6.19 -14.21 11.71
CA GLU A 181 7.43 -14.27 12.49
C GLU A 181 8.07 -15.66 12.48
N ILE A 182 7.26 -16.74 12.54
CA ILE A 182 7.76 -18.13 12.48
C ILE A 182 8.44 -18.44 11.14
N TRP A 183 7.97 -17.83 10.05
CA TRP A 183 8.59 -17.94 8.71
C TRP A 183 9.71 -16.93 8.49
N HIS A 184 10.04 -16.10 9.50
CA HIS A 184 11.00 -15.00 9.37
C HIS A 184 10.64 -14.01 8.25
N ILE A 185 9.34 -13.84 7.98
CA ILE A 185 8.84 -12.90 6.98
C ILE A 185 8.32 -11.67 7.72
N PRO A 186 8.78 -10.46 7.36
CA PRO A 186 8.28 -9.22 7.94
C PRO A 186 6.83 -8.94 7.49
N ILE A 187 6.13 -8.13 8.29
CA ILE A 187 4.79 -7.65 7.99
C ILE A 187 4.81 -6.12 7.85
N ALA A 188 3.97 -5.59 6.97
CA ALA A 188 3.62 -4.18 6.92
C ALA A 188 2.10 -4.03 6.93
N PHE A 189 1.61 -2.96 7.55
CA PHE A 189 0.18 -2.69 7.58
C PHE A 189 -0.20 -1.67 6.53
N HIS A 190 -1.20 -2.06 5.72
CA HIS A 190 -1.78 -1.26 4.65
C HIS A 190 -2.63 -0.11 5.21
N ASP A 191 -2.64 1.03 4.54
CA ASP A 191 -3.51 2.17 4.84
C ASP A 191 -4.11 2.80 3.59
N CYS A 192 -5.39 2.61 3.41
CA CYS A 192 -6.27 3.45 2.58
C CYS A 192 -7.73 3.42 3.08
N THR A 193 -7.99 2.67 4.14
CA THR A 193 -9.33 2.32 4.65
C THR A 193 -9.88 3.29 5.67
N GLY A 194 -9.05 4.23 6.13
CA GLY A 194 -9.51 5.29 7.01
C GLY A 194 -8.74 5.46 8.32
N PRO A 195 -8.99 6.56 9.04
CA PRO A 195 -8.19 6.95 10.21
C PRO A 195 -8.28 5.96 11.39
N VAL A 196 -9.40 5.23 11.51
CA VAL A 196 -9.56 4.21 12.54
C VAL A 196 -8.64 3.01 12.26
N THR A 197 -8.56 2.59 10.99
CA THR A 197 -7.67 1.52 10.55
C THR A 197 -6.21 1.91 10.76
N LEU A 198 -5.81 3.10 10.29
CA LEU A 198 -4.45 3.61 10.49
C LEU A 198 -4.05 3.63 11.97
N THR A 199 -4.90 4.19 12.83
CA THR A 199 -4.60 4.28 14.27
C THR A 199 -4.48 2.90 14.92
N ALA A 200 -5.39 1.98 14.59
CA ALA A 200 -5.36 0.62 15.13
C ALA A 200 -4.16 -0.19 14.61
N SER A 201 -3.80 -0.04 13.34
CA SER A 201 -2.61 -0.69 12.77
C SER A 201 -1.31 -0.13 13.34
N THR A 202 -1.27 1.18 13.66
CA THR A 202 -0.12 1.79 14.34
C THR A 202 0.19 1.12 15.68
N HIS A 203 -0.82 0.82 16.49
CA HIS A 203 -0.62 0.08 17.74
C HIS A 203 0.01 -1.30 17.51
N LEU A 204 -0.44 -2.01 16.47
CA LEU A 204 0.14 -3.31 16.12
C LEU A 204 1.56 -3.16 15.57
N ALA A 205 1.79 -2.21 14.68
CA ALA A 205 3.10 -1.95 14.10
C ALA A 205 4.16 -1.71 15.18
N LEU A 206 3.82 -0.90 16.19
CA LEU A 206 4.70 -0.61 17.31
C LEU A 206 4.87 -1.78 18.29
N ALA A 207 3.90 -2.70 18.35
CA ALA A 207 3.93 -3.87 19.24
C ALA A 207 4.59 -5.10 18.62
N LYS A 208 4.91 -5.09 17.32
CA LYS A 208 5.43 -6.26 16.60
C LYS A 208 6.87 -6.05 16.17
N SER A 209 7.75 -6.96 16.63
CA SER A 209 9.19 -6.95 16.27
C SER A 209 9.46 -7.19 14.79
N ASN A 210 8.55 -7.89 14.11
CA ASN A 210 8.63 -8.17 12.67
C ASN A 210 7.83 -7.19 11.80
N CYS A 211 7.28 -6.11 12.36
CA CYS A 211 6.71 -5.03 11.56
C CYS A 211 7.83 -4.13 11.03
N GLN A 212 7.95 -4.08 9.71
CA GLN A 212 9.01 -3.34 9.05
C GLN A 212 8.65 -1.86 8.86
N ILE A 213 7.41 -1.59 8.43
CA ILE A 213 6.94 -0.25 8.07
C ILE A 213 5.42 -0.17 8.24
N GLN A 214 4.93 1.03 8.57
CA GLN A 214 3.50 1.37 8.52
C GLN A 214 3.25 2.23 7.29
N GLU A 215 2.34 1.81 6.43
CA GLU A 215 1.89 2.60 5.30
C GLU A 215 0.99 3.75 5.75
N ILE A 216 1.11 4.89 5.08
CA ILE A 216 0.17 6.00 5.15
C ILE A 216 -0.14 6.52 3.75
N VAL A 217 -1.38 6.93 3.52
CA VAL A 217 -1.74 7.74 2.36
C VAL A 217 -1.68 9.21 2.76
N ARG A 218 -0.60 9.90 2.38
CA ARG A 218 -0.31 11.26 2.83
C ARG A 218 -1.44 12.25 2.52
N ALA A 219 -2.03 12.15 1.33
CA ALA A 219 -3.17 12.97 0.94
C ALA A 219 -4.42 12.75 1.83
N PHE A 220 -4.62 11.53 2.32
CA PHE A 220 -5.74 11.21 3.20
C PHE A 220 -5.47 11.64 4.63
N TYR A 221 -4.26 11.36 5.13
CA TYR A 221 -3.84 11.71 6.47
C TYR A 221 -3.92 13.22 6.73
N TYR A 222 -3.32 14.04 5.84
CA TYR A 222 -3.34 15.51 5.93
C TYR A 222 -4.58 16.16 5.29
N GLY A 223 -5.53 15.36 4.85
CA GLY A 223 -6.77 15.78 4.21
C GLY A 223 -8.00 15.37 5.00
N TRP A 224 -8.74 14.40 4.48
CA TRP A 224 -10.06 14.08 5.02
C TRP A 224 -10.04 13.24 6.31
N TYR A 225 -8.94 12.55 6.66
CA TYR A 225 -8.86 11.79 7.91
C TYR A 225 -9.11 12.67 9.12
N GLU A 226 -8.49 13.86 9.18
CA GLU A 226 -8.67 14.81 10.26
C GLU A 226 -10.12 15.27 10.46
N SER A 227 -10.93 15.25 9.40
CA SER A 227 -12.33 15.66 9.47
C SER A 227 -13.23 14.60 10.16
N LEU A 228 -12.80 13.33 10.17
CA LEU A 228 -13.60 12.21 10.67
C LEU A 228 -13.35 11.89 12.15
N VAL A 229 -12.16 12.18 12.66
CA VAL A 229 -11.74 11.79 14.01
C VAL A 229 -11.22 12.97 14.81
N THR A 230 -11.18 12.80 16.13
CA THR A 230 -10.73 13.85 17.06
C THR A 230 -9.23 14.04 17.01
N GLU A 231 -8.49 12.97 16.80
CA GLU A 231 -7.03 12.94 16.83
C GLU A 231 -6.52 11.88 15.85
N LEU A 232 -5.33 12.09 15.30
CA LEU A 232 -4.58 11.13 14.51
C LEU A 232 -3.24 10.85 15.18
N PRO A 233 -2.63 9.66 15.01
CA PRO A 233 -1.27 9.41 15.44
C PRO A 233 -0.33 10.45 14.80
N ASN A 234 0.48 11.12 15.60
CA ASN A 234 1.37 12.15 15.08
C ASN A 234 2.46 11.55 14.17
N ILE A 235 2.70 12.19 13.04
CA ILE A 235 3.78 11.81 12.11
C ILE A 235 4.83 12.90 12.13
N GLN A 236 6.04 12.54 12.54
CA GLN A 236 7.15 13.47 12.63
C GLN A 236 8.46 12.83 12.16
N LYS A 237 9.17 13.50 11.27
CA LYS A 237 10.47 13.05 10.76
C LYS A 237 10.46 11.61 10.21
N GLY A 238 9.39 11.25 9.49
CA GLY A 238 9.22 9.91 8.92
C GLY A 238 8.81 8.82 9.92
N TYR A 239 8.53 9.17 11.17
CA TYR A 239 8.05 8.24 12.21
C TYR A 239 6.62 8.58 12.60
N ILE A 240 5.86 7.55 12.96
CA ILE A 240 4.52 7.65 13.51
C ILE A 240 4.58 7.35 15.02
N ASP A 241 3.99 8.23 15.82
CA ASP A 241 4.01 8.11 17.27
C ASP A 241 2.91 7.13 17.78
N VAL A 242 3.10 6.65 19.02
CA VAL A 242 2.08 5.86 19.72
C VAL A 242 0.82 6.73 19.92
N PRO A 243 -0.37 6.27 19.49
CA PRO A 243 -1.60 6.99 19.78
C PRO A 243 -1.86 7.02 21.29
N GLU A 244 -2.16 8.21 21.82
CA GLU A 244 -2.45 8.42 23.23
C GLU A 244 -3.96 8.42 23.50
N GLY A 245 -4.36 8.12 24.75
CA GLY A 245 -5.75 8.18 25.20
C GLY A 245 -6.41 6.83 25.44
N ASN A 246 -7.73 6.85 25.63
CA ASN A 246 -8.51 5.64 25.90
C ASN A 246 -8.79 4.84 24.63
N GLY A 247 -8.87 3.52 24.74
CA GLY A 247 -9.12 2.63 23.61
C GLY A 247 -7.95 2.63 22.65
N ILE A 248 -8.18 2.98 21.38
CA ILE A 248 -7.14 3.13 20.35
C ILE A 248 -6.60 4.58 20.26
N GLY A 249 -7.04 5.49 21.17
CA GLY A 249 -6.55 6.86 21.24
C GLY A 249 -7.28 7.85 20.32
N LEU A 250 -8.42 7.48 19.74
CA LEU A 250 -9.24 8.41 18.95
C LEU A 250 -10.74 8.19 19.19
N SER A 251 -11.53 9.20 18.83
CA SER A 251 -13.00 9.12 18.78
C SER A 251 -13.48 9.72 17.45
N LEU A 252 -14.67 9.33 17.01
CA LEU A 252 -15.31 9.97 15.87
C LEU A 252 -15.62 11.43 16.19
N ASN A 253 -15.35 12.31 15.25
CA ASN A 253 -15.73 13.71 15.37
C ASN A 253 -17.28 13.79 15.39
N LYS A 254 -17.84 14.51 16.36
CA LYS A 254 -19.30 14.65 16.51
C LYS A 254 -19.97 15.19 15.24
N LYS A 255 -19.29 16.07 14.51
CA LYS A 255 -19.77 16.63 13.23
C LYS A 255 -20.00 15.58 12.14
N VAL A 256 -19.40 14.39 12.27
CA VAL A 256 -19.62 13.28 11.32
C VAL A 256 -21.08 12.85 11.36
N TYR A 257 -21.71 12.85 12.55
CA TYR A 257 -23.12 12.45 12.71
C TYR A 257 -24.11 13.42 12.05
N ASP A 258 -23.70 14.65 11.81
CA ASP A 258 -24.55 15.70 11.20
C ASP A 258 -24.41 15.74 9.68
N ARG A 259 -23.55 14.91 9.10
CA ARG A 259 -23.31 14.87 7.65
C ARG A 259 -24.50 14.23 6.92
N PRO A 260 -24.92 14.77 5.76
CA PRO A 260 -26.05 14.24 5.00
C PRO A 260 -25.80 12.86 4.37
N ASP A 261 -24.51 12.44 4.23
CA ASP A 261 -24.08 11.19 3.65
C ASP A 261 -23.87 10.07 4.69
N VAL A 262 -24.05 10.37 5.99
CA VAL A 262 -23.87 9.40 7.08
C VAL A 262 -25.07 8.46 7.19
N GLN A 263 -24.79 7.18 7.28
CA GLN A 263 -25.77 6.14 7.60
C GLN A 263 -25.42 5.52 8.96
N ILE A 264 -26.33 5.64 9.93
CA ILE A 264 -26.14 5.07 11.26
C ILE A 264 -26.95 3.78 11.36
N LYS A 265 -26.29 2.66 11.68
CA LYS A 265 -26.91 1.38 11.98
C LYS A 265 -26.51 0.96 13.39
N SER A 266 -27.50 0.55 14.18
CA SER A 266 -27.26 -0.01 15.52
C SER A 266 -27.62 -1.49 15.51
N SER A 267 -26.71 -2.33 16.04
CA SER A 267 -26.98 -3.74 16.33
C SER A 267 -27.16 -3.89 17.84
N LYS A 268 -28.17 -4.65 18.25
CA LYS A 268 -28.36 -5.05 19.65
C LYS A 268 -27.66 -6.37 19.93
#